data_0fe2d919cdc0931b4391fd076764deb4
#
_entry.id   0fe2d919cdc0931b4391fd076764deb4
#
_cell.length_a   1.000
_cell.length_b   1.000
_cell.length_c   1.000
_cell.angle_alpha   90.00
_cell.angle_beta   90.00
_cell.angle_gamma   90.00
#
_symmetry.space_group_name_H-M   'P 1'
#
loop_
_entity.id
_entity.type
_entity.pdbx_description
1 polymer ?
#
loop_
_entity_poly.entity_id
_entity_poly.type
_entity_poly.pdbx_seq_one_letter_code
_entity_poly.pdbx_strand_id
1 'polypeptide(L)'
;MATKAFQKIFTKIIQITKATCSLKATGVGYDELATVDGKLAQVVKIDGDEVTLQVFSGTEGIRTNAEVVFMGKAPTLKVGEQLAGRFFNAYGEPVDGGPVPEGREVEIGGPSVNPVRRKQPSELIATGIAGIDLNNTLVTGQKIPFFADPDQPFNQVMALVALRAQSDKIILGGMGMTNDDYLFFKNTFSNAGALDRIVSFINTTEDPSVERILVPDMALTAAEYFAVEKNEKVLVLLTDMTNYADALAIVSNRMDQIPSKDSMPGSLYSDLAKIYEKAVQFPEGGSITIIAVTTLSGGDITHAVPDNTGYITEGQLYLRRDSDVGKVIVDPFRSLSRLKQLVTGKKTRKDHPQVMNAAVRLYADAADAKTKMENGFDLTDYDNRTMAFAKDYSEKLLAIDVNLNTTEMLDVTWQLFGEHFTSAEVNIKQELVDEYWKNN
;
A
#
# COMPACT_ATOMS: atom_id res chain seq x y z
N MET A 1 -21.20 24.07 23.40
CA MET A 1 -22.22 24.61 22.48
C MET A 1 -21.67 24.40 21.08
N ALA A 2 -22.21 23.44 20.33
CA ALA A 2 -21.78 23.24 18.95
C ALA A 2 -22.21 24.45 18.13
N THR A 3 -21.26 25.18 17.58
CA THR A 3 -21.48 26.23 16.59
C THR A 3 -22.13 25.54 15.38
N LYS A 4 -23.41 25.72 15.17
CA LYS A 4 -24.06 25.37 13.90
C LYS A 4 -23.31 26.15 12.82
N ALA A 5 -22.49 25.46 12.01
CA ALA A 5 -21.93 26.03 10.80
C ALA A 5 -23.12 26.56 9.97
N PHE A 6 -23.02 27.80 9.49
CA PHE A 6 -24.03 28.38 8.60
C PHE A 6 -23.94 27.59 7.29
N GLN A 7 -24.88 26.69 7.07
CA GLN A 7 -25.02 25.98 5.80
C GLN A 7 -25.57 26.95 4.77
N LYS A 8 -24.89 27.04 3.63
CA LYS A 8 -25.38 27.83 2.48
C LYS A 8 -26.18 26.89 1.58
N ILE A 9 -27.43 27.26 1.33
CA ILE A 9 -28.37 26.47 0.55
C ILE A 9 -28.68 27.21 -0.75
N PHE A 10 -28.55 26.52 -1.86
CA PHE A 10 -28.91 27.01 -3.21
C PHE A 10 -29.84 26.02 -3.87
N THR A 11 -30.77 26.53 -4.70
CA THR A 11 -31.80 25.71 -5.34
C THR A 11 -31.85 25.88 -6.86
N LYS A 12 -30.80 26.47 -7.46
CA LYS A 12 -30.75 26.70 -8.89
C LYS A 12 -29.43 26.19 -9.47
N ILE A 13 -29.51 25.04 -10.07
CA ILE A 13 -28.39 24.45 -10.83
C ILE A 13 -28.46 24.97 -12.26
N ILE A 14 -27.36 25.47 -12.79
CA ILE A 14 -27.25 26.03 -14.14
C ILE A 14 -27.06 24.93 -15.18
N GLN A 15 -26.16 23.97 -14.84
CA GLN A 15 -25.81 22.89 -15.72
C GLN A 15 -25.63 21.59 -14.94
N ILE A 16 -26.09 20.50 -15.53
CA ILE A 16 -25.87 19.14 -15.02
C ILE A 16 -25.20 18.34 -16.14
N THR A 17 -24.08 17.73 -15.85
CA THR A 17 -23.40 16.74 -16.69
C THR A 17 -23.50 15.35 -16.04
N LYS A 18 -22.87 14.32 -16.61
CA LYS A 18 -22.91 12.96 -16.03
C LYS A 18 -22.33 12.84 -14.61
N ALA A 19 -21.55 13.82 -14.16
CA ALA A 19 -20.89 13.76 -12.85
C ALA A 19 -20.78 15.10 -12.15
N THR A 20 -21.06 16.19 -12.82
CA THR A 20 -20.90 17.53 -12.25
C THR A 20 -22.19 18.34 -12.33
N CYS A 21 -22.34 19.21 -11.35
CA CYS A 21 -23.39 20.26 -11.35
C CYS A 21 -22.69 21.60 -11.21
N SER A 22 -23.08 22.58 -12.08
CA SER A 22 -22.63 23.95 -11.94
C SER A 22 -23.79 24.85 -11.47
N LEU A 23 -23.49 25.77 -10.56
CA LEU A 23 -24.42 26.74 -10.02
C LEU A 23 -23.72 28.05 -9.69
N LYS A 24 -24.50 29.12 -9.50
CA LYS A 24 -23.94 30.37 -8.94
C LYS A 24 -23.96 30.31 -7.43
N ALA A 25 -22.78 30.46 -6.84
CA ALA A 25 -22.60 30.51 -5.39
C ALA A 25 -21.46 31.46 -5.03
N THR A 26 -21.55 32.11 -3.89
CA THR A 26 -20.51 33.01 -3.37
C THR A 26 -20.08 32.61 -1.97
N GLY A 27 -18.81 32.82 -1.66
CA GLY A 27 -18.23 32.51 -0.35
C GLY A 27 -18.13 31.02 -0.06
N VAL A 28 -17.92 30.22 -1.10
CA VAL A 28 -17.59 28.79 -1.02
C VAL A 28 -16.10 28.61 -1.35
N GLY A 29 -15.50 27.59 -0.78
CA GLY A 29 -14.08 27.27 -0.96
C GLY A 29 -13.85 26.15 -1.97
N TYR A 30 -12.64 26.10 -2.54
CA TYR A 30 -12.18 24.95 -3.30
C TYR A 30 -12.06 23.74 -2.35
N ASP A 31 -12.36 22.55 -2.86
CA ASP A 31 -12.44 21.30 -2.07
C ASP A 31 -13.53 21.26 -0.99
N GLU A 32 -14.37 22.28 -0.87
CA GLU A 32 -15.49 22.29 0.08
C GLU A 32 -16.51 21.18 -0.26
N LEU A 33 -16.94 20.44 0.77
CA LEU A 33 -18.01 19.46 0.63
C LEU A 33 -19.38 20.13 0.51
N ALA A 34 -20.23 19.51 -0.30
CA ALA A 34 -21.63 19.88 -0.46
C ALA A 34 -22.49 18.62 -0.62
N THR A 35 -23.79 18.77 -0.46
CA THR A 35 -24.76 17.78 -0.94
C THR A 35 -25.59 18.38 -2.06
N VAL A 36 -25.86 17.57 -3.08
CA VAL A 36 -26.77 17.93 -4.20
C VAL A 36 -27.87 16.89 -4.22
N ASP A 37 -29.10 17.31 -3.88
CA ASP A 37 -30.24 16.41 -3.71
C ASP A 37 -29.93 15.22 -2.76
N GLY A 38 -29.25 15.53 -1.65
CA GLY A 38 -28.77 14.52 -0.67
C GLY A 38 -27.56 13.70 -1.08
N LYS A 39 -27.07 13.80 -2.32
CA LYS A 39 -25.88 13.13 -2.80
C LYS A 39 -24.64 13.94 -2.46
N LEU A 40 -23.62 13.30 -1.90
CA LEU A 40 -22.37 13.98 -1.55
C LEU A 40 -21.63 14.47 -2.81
N ALA A 41 -21.10 15.66 -2.71
CA ALA A 41 -20.37 16.34 -3.77
C ALA A 41 -19.22 17.19 -3.20
N GLN A 42 -18.29 17.58 -4.05
CA GLN A 42 -17.14 18.42 -3.70
C GLN A 42 -16.97 19.53 -4.74
N VAL A 43 -16.55 20.71 -4.29
CA VAL A 43 -16.20 21.82 -5.16
C VAL A 43 -14.88 21.51 -5.88
N VAL A 44 -14.96 21.39 -7.21
CA VAL A 44 -13.78 21.07 -8.06
C VAL A 44 -13.36 22.23 -8.95
N LYS A 45 -14.21 23.24 -9.12
CA LYS A 45 -13.89 24.44 -9.89
C LYS A 45 -14.66 25.64 -9.36
N ILE A 46 -13.98 26.79 -9.32
CA ILE A 46 -14.57 28.10 -9.04
C ILE A 46 -14.12 29.06 -10.14
N ASP A 47 -15.07 29.64 -10.84
CA ASP A 47 -14.85 30.63 -11.91
C ASP A 47 -15.76 31.86 -11.67
N GLY A 48 -15.22 32.86 -10.98
CA GLY A 48 -16.00 34.00 -10.51
C GLY A 48 -17.08 33.59 -9.50
N ASP A 49 -18.34 33.71 -9.87
CA ASP A 49 -19.51 33.27 -9.09
C ASP A 49 -20.05 31.88 -9.51
N GLU A 50 -19.48 31.30 -10.57
CA GLU A 50 -19.86 29.97 -11.03
C GLU A 50 -19.02 28.92 -10.33
N VAL A 51 -19.66 28.00 -9.65
CA VAL A 51 -19.07 26.91 -8.89
C VAL A 51 -19.47 25.58 -9.52
N THR A 52 -18.51 24.74 -9.80
CA THR A 52 -18.74 23.37 -10.29
C THR A 52 -18.49 22.39 -9.16
N LEU A 53 -19.49 21.58 -8.89
CA LEU A 53 -19.49 20.47 -7.94
C LEU A 53 -19.36 19.15 -8.68
N GLN A 54 -18.46 18.32 -8.24
CA GLN A 54 -18.41 16.91 -8.61
C GLN A 54 -19.30 16.12 -7.66
N VAL A 55 -20.30 15.42 -8.20
CA VAL A 55 -21.18 14.55 -7.43
C VAL A 55 -20.60 13.14 -7.43
N PHE A 56 -20.17 12.64 -6.28
CA PHE A 56 -19.46 11.37 -6.17
C PHE A 56 -20.27 10.16 -6.67
N SER A 57 -21.56 10.10 -6.36
CA SER A 57 -22.46 9.03 -6.80
C SER A 57 -23.06 9.24 -8.20
N GLY A 58 -22.62 10.28 -8.94
CA GLY A 58 -23.20 10.66 -10.22
C GLY A 58 -24.47 11.50 -10.08
N THR A 59 -24.87 12.10 -11.21
CA THR A 59 -25.96 13.10 -11.25
C THR A 59 -27.30 12.54 -11.67
N GLU A 60 -27.40 11.22 -11.86
CA GLU A 60 -28.66 10.56 -12.25
C GLU A 60 -29.79 10.90 -11.26
N GLY A 61 -30.91 11.37 -11.79
CA GLY A 61 -32.08 11.77 -11.00
C GLY A 61 -32.03 13.19 -10.42
N ILE A 62 -30.87 13.86 -10.44
CA ILE A 62 -30.77 15.25 -9.96
C ILE A 62 -31.51 16.19 -10.92
N ARG A 63 -32.31 17.09 -10.36
CA ARG A 63 -33.06 18.09 -11.11
C ARG A 63 -32.37 19.45 -11.02
N THR A 64 -32.61 20.34 -12.00
CA THR A 64 -32.05 21.70 -12.01
C THR A 64 -32.51 22.59 -10.86
N ASN A 65 -33.58 22.21 -10.18
CA ASN A 65 -34.10 22.86 -8.98
C ASN A 65 -33.78 22.08 -7.70
N ALA A 66 -32.87 21.08 -7.76
CA ALA A 66 -32.45 20.33 -6.58
C ALA A 66 -31.74 21.23 -5.56
N GLU A 67 -31.86 20.87 -4.29
CA GLU A 67 -31.21 21.58 -3.21
C GLU A 67 -29.71 21.25 -3.20
N VAL A 68 -28.88 22.29 -3.14
CA VAL A 68 -27.43 22.20 -2.97
C VAL A 68 -27.08 22.85 -1.65
N VAL A 69 -26.50 22.04 -0.73
CA VAL A 69 -26.14 22.48 0.62
C VAL A 69 -24.63 22.39 0.76
N PHE A 70 -23.96 23.54 0.90
CA PHE A 70 -22.54 23.60 1.17
C PHE A 70 -22.27 23.40 2.67
N MET A 71 -21.25 22.60 3.01
CA MET A 71 -20.94 22.23 4.39
C MET A 71 -19.98 23.19 5.07
N GLY A 72 -19.38 24.13 4.34
CA GLY A 72 -18.42 25.12 4.86
C GLY A 72 -17.09 24.52 5.27
N LYS A 73 -16.78 23.30 4.84
CA LYS A 73 -15.52 22.61 5.17
C LYS A 73 -15.12 21.61 4.09
N ALA A 74 -13.82 21.39 3.97
CA ALA A 74 -13.26 20.28 3.21
C ALA A 74 -13.58 18.93 3.89
N PRO A 75 -13.34 17.79 3.21
CA PRO A 75 -13.45 16.48 3.86
C PRO A 75 -12.61 16.40 5.14
N THR A 76 -13.18 15.90 6.22
CA THR A 76 -12.54 15.81 7.53
C THR A 76 -12.63 14.40 8.10
N LEU A 77 -11.64 14.03 8.91
CA LEU A 77 -11.66 12.83 9.74
C LEU A 77 -11.62 13.24 11.22
N LYS A 78 -12.43 12.62 12.05
CA LYS A 78 -12.28 12.71 13.51
C LYS A 78 -11.17 11.77 13.96
N VAL A 79 -10.04 12.36 14.36
CA VAL A 79 -8.88 11.59 14.82
C VAL A 79 -8.88 11.41 16.32
N GLY A 80 -8.55 10.21 16.78
CA GLY A 80 -8.51 9.84 18.19
C GLY A 80 -8.15 8.35 18.35
N GLU A 81 -7.83 7.93 19.57
CA GLU A 81 -7.48 6.53 19.87
C GLU A 81 -8.62 5.55 19.56
N GLN A 82 -9.86 6.03 19.57
CA GLN A 82 -11.06 5.25 19.25
C GLN A 82 -11.16 4.80 17.78
N LEU A 83 -10.25 5.25 16.89
CA LEU A 83 -10.13 4.71 15.55
C LEU A 83 -9.62 3.27 15.55
N ALA A 84 -8.79 2.90 16.54
CA ALA A 84 -8.23 1.56 16.65
C ALA A 84 -9.33 0.52 16.87
N GLY A 85 -9.23 -0.60 16.19
CA GLY A 85 -10.20 -1.68 16.25
C GLY A 85 -11.41 -1.52 15.34
N ARG A 86 -11.48 -0.47 14.54
CA ARG A 86 -12.69 -0.05 13.84
C ARG A 86 -12.57 -0.14 12.31
N PHE A 87 -13.74 -0.28 11.69
CA PHE A 87 -13.92 -0.24 10.24
C PHE A 87 -14.78 0.95 9.84
N PHE A 88 -14.30 1.71 8.87
CA PHE A 88 -14.94 2.93 8.36
C PHE A 88 -15.11 2.84 6.84
N ASN A 89 -16.10 3.58 6.32
CA ASN A 89 -16.22 3.82 4.88
C ASN A 89 -15.24 4.91 4.40
N ALA A 90 -15.31 5.27 3.12
CA ALA A 90 -14.48 6.30 2.50
C ALA A 90 -14.67 7.71 3.09
N TYR A 91 -15.70 7.94 3.89
CA TYR A 91 -15.98 9.22 4.56
C TYR A 91 -15.60 9.23 6.04
N GLY A 92 -15.01 8.15 6.55
CA GLY A 92 -14.70 8.00 7.97
C GLY A 92 -15.91 7.71 8.85
N GLU A 93 -17.03 7.23 8.26
CA GLU A 93 -18.21 6.80 9.00
C GLU A 93 -18.08 5.31 9.36
N PRO A 94 -18.44 4.91 10.59
CA PRO A 94 -18.35 3.52 11.01
C PRO A 94 -19.25 2.59 10.18
N VAL A 95 -18.70 1.46 9.72
CA VAL A 95 -19.44 0.38 9.03
C VAL A 95 -19.48 -0.92 9.84
N ASP A 96 -18.89 -0.91 11.02
CA ASP A 96 -18.84 -2.05 11.96
C ASP A 96 -20.00 -2.06 12.97
N GLY A 97 -20.93 -1.10 12.89
CA GLY A 97 -22.06 -0.96 13.81
C GLY A 97 -21.72 -0.26 15.14
N GLY A 98 -20.48 0.17 15.33
CA GLY A 98 -20.05 0.92 16.49
C GLY A 98 -20.41 2.42 16.42
N PRO A 99 -20.22 3.17 17.51
CA PRO A 99 -20.51 4.62 17.55
C PRO A 99 -19.53 5.41 16.69
N VAL A 100 -19.93 6.62 16.29
CA VAL A 100 -19.04 7.58 15.65
C VAL A 100 -17.92 7.94 16.62
N PRO A 101 -16.64 7.87 16.23
CA PRO A 101 -15.53 8.21 17.11
C PRO A 101 -15.63 9.64 17.63
N GLU A 102 -15.27 9.80 18.90
CA GLU A 102 -15.04 11.13 19.48
C GLU A 102 -13.60 11.55 19.18
N GLY A 103 -13.38 12.83 18.87
CA GLY A 103 -12.04 13.31 18.58
C GLY A 103 -12.04 14.67 17.90
N ARG A 104 -10.83 15.16 17.62
CA ARG A 104 -10.63 16.40 16.88
C ARG A 104 -10.87 16.17 15.39
N GLU A 105 -11.63 17.05 14.76
CA GLU A 105 -11.75 17.06 13.30
C GLU A 105 -10.47 17.59 12.66
N VAL A 106 -9.94 16.87 11.68
CA VAL A 106 -8.77 17.21 10.87
C VAL A 106 -9.15 17.11 9.40
N GLU A 107 -8.78 18.11 8.61
CA GLU A 107 -8.91 18.03 7.16
C GLU A 107 -8.03 16.93 6.59
N ILE A 108 -8.59 16.12 5.67
CA ILE A 108 -7.83 15.06 5.00
C ILE A 108 -7.03 15.62 3.81
N GLY A 109 -6.07 14.85 3.33
CA GLY A 109 -5.33 15.17 2.11
C GLY A 109 -4.36 16.34 2.22
N GLY A 110 -4.03 16.81 3.43
CA GLY A 110 -3.05 17.88 3.66
C GLY A 110 -1.68 17.61 3.01
N PRO A 111 -0.78 18.61 2.95
CA PRO A 111 0.52 18.48 2.30
C PRO A 111 1.39 17.42 2.97
N SER A 112 2.34 16.87 2.21
CA SER A 112 3.39 16.01 2.78
C SER A 112 4.25 16.77 3.78
N VAL A 113 4.85 16.02 4.73
CA VAL A 113 5.68 16.62 5.78
C VAL A 113 6.89 17.34 5.20
N ASN A 114 7.13 18.56 5.68
CA ASN A 114 8.28 19.35 5.27
C ASN A 114 9.59 18.55 5.43
N PRO A 115 10.49 18.55 4.43
CA PRO A 115 11.77 17.82 4.46
C PRO A 115 12.62 18.09 5.72
N VAL A 116 12.57 19.29 6.27
CA VAL A 116 13.31 19.66 7.52
C VAL A 116 12.84 18.84 8.73
N ARG A 117 11.61 18.36 8.73
CA ARG A 117 11.04 17.50 9.78
C ARG A 117 11.15 16.01 9.48
N ARG A 118 11.96 15.63 8.49
CA ARG A 118 12.20 14.23 8.13
C ARG A 118 13.54 13.77 8.66
N LYS A 119 13.57 12.62 9.31
CA LYS A 119 14.80 11.90 9.66
C LYS A 119 15.12 10.91 8.56
N GLN A 120 16.42 10.67 8.32
CA GLN A 120 16.82 9.58 7.45
C GLN A 120 16.35 8.24 8.04
N PRO A 121 15.70 7.39 7.25
CA PRO A 121 15.28 6.05 7.66
C PRO A 121 16.44 5.25 8.28
N SER A 122 16.24 4.65 9.45
CA SER A 122 17.32 4.00 10.18
C SER A 122 16.93 2.75 10.96
N GLU A 123 15.65 2.38 10.94
CA GLU A 123 15.13 1.24 11.67
C GLU A 123 14.43 0.28 10.71
N LEU A 124 14.54 -1.02 10.98
CA LEU A 124 13.82 -2.02 10.20
C LEU A 124 12.40 -2.23 10.73
N ILE A 125 11.52 -2.65 9.83
CA ILE A 125 10.23 -3.24 10.16
C ILE A 125 10.26 -4.68 9.67
N ALA A 126 10.24 -5.64 10.61
CA ALA A 126 10.02 -7.03 10.24
C ALA A 126 8.56 -7.19 9.82
N THR A 127 8.32 -7.67 8.61
CA THR A 127 6.98 -7.86 8.04
C THR A 127 6.34 -9.17 8.48
N GLY A 128 7.15 -10.12 8.96
CA GLY A 128 6.76 -11.48 9.29
C GLY A 128 6.55 -12.37 8.06
N ILE A 129 7.07 -11.95 6.91
CA ILE A 129 7.20 -12.75 5.69
C ILE A 129 8.68 -12.89 5.38
N ALA A 130 9.23 -14.08 5.58
CA ALA A 130 10.67 -14.33 5.52
C ALA A 130 11.28 -13.90 4.18
N GLY A 131 10.60 -14.11 3.05
CA GLY A 131 11.07 -13.71 1.74
C GLY A 131 11.22 -12.19 1.56
N ILE A 132 10.41 -11.38 2.24
CA ILE A 132 10.56 -9.92 2.28
C ILE A 132 11.70 -9.56 3.22
N ASP A 133 11.67 -10.06 4.45
CA ASP A 133 12.57 -9.64 5.51
C ASP A 133 14.03 -10.03 5.21
N LEU A 134 14.25 -11.16 4.51
CA LEU A 134 15.56 -11.61 4.06
C LEU A 134 16.10 -10.80 2.87
N ASN A 135 15.31 -10.68 1.80
CA ASN A 135 15.81 -10.17 0.51
C ASN A 135 15.56 -8.68 0.31
N ASN A 136 14.50 -8.14 0.91
CA ASN A 136 13.99 -6.81 0.66
C ASN A 136 13.57 -6.09 1.95
N THR A 137 14.35 -6.27 3.01
CA THR A 137 14.10 -5.74 4.36
C THR A 137 13.48 -4.35 4.33
N LEU A 138 12.28 -4.23 4.92
CA LEU A 138 11.53 -2.98 4.99
C LEU A 138 12.13 -2.03 6.02
N VAL A 139 12.15 -0.75 5.71
CA VAL A 139 12.71 0.31 6.56
C VAL A 139 11.62 1.29 6.97
N THR A 140 11.67 1.80 8.20
CA THR A 140 10.72 2.81 8.69
C THR A 140 10.72 4.04 7.80
N GLY A 141 9.54 4.55 7.48
CA GLY A 141 9.41 5.71 6.59
C GLY A 141 9.57 5.41 5.10
N GLN A 142 9.71 4.13 4.73
CA GLN A 142 9.78 3.69 3.33
C GLN A 142 8.39 3.61 2.71
N LYS A 143 8.31 3.90 1.41
CA LYS A 143 7.16 3.61 0.55
C LYS A 143 7.57 2.58 -0.49
N ILE A 144 6.85 1.46 -0.55
CA ILE A 144 7.15 0.36 -1.45
C ILE A 144 5.86 -0.25 -2.01
N PRO A 145 5.74 -0.44 -3.34
CA PRO A 145 4.60 -1.11 -3.93
C PRO A 145 4.74 -2.63 -3.84
N PHE A 146 3.60 -3.29 -3.81
CA PHE A 146 3.45 -4.71 -4.00
C PHE A 146 2.80 -4.96 -5.36
N PHE A 147 3.59 -5.38 -6.35
CA PHE A 147 3.09 -5.72 -7.68
C PHE A 147 2.61 -7.16 -7.72
N ALA A 148 1.40 -7.35 -8.21
CA ALA A 148 0.78 -8.66 -8.33
C ALA A 148 -0.16 -8.70 -9.53
N ASP A 149 -0.26 -9.86 -10.20
CA ASP A 149 -1.35 -10.10 -11.12
C ASP A 149 -2.68 -10.23 -10.35
N PRO A 150 -3.83 -9.91 -10.96
CA PRO A 150 -5.12 -9.88 -10.26
C PRO A 150 -5.54 -11.22 -9.64
N ASP A 151 -5.03 -12.35 -10.14
CA ASP A 151 -5.29 -13.69 -9.63
C ASP A 151 -4.40 -14.10 -8.44
N GLN A 152 -3.41 -13.27 -8.08
CA GLN A 152 -2.53 -13.54 -6.95
C GLN A 152 -3.20 -13.13 -5.63
N PRO A 153 -2.91 -13.83 -4.52
CA PRO A 153 -3.56 -13.58 -3.22
C PRO A 153 -2.96 -12.38 -2.48
N PHE A 154 -2.89 -11.22 -3.11
CA PHE A 154 -2.28 -10.02 -2.51
C PHE A 154 -3.00 -9.55 -1.24
N ASN A 155 -4.33 -9.71 -1.13
CA ASN A 155 -5.07 -9.40 0.09
C ASN A 155 -4.68 -10.34 1.24
N GLN A 156 -4.39 -11.62 0.95
CA GLN A 156 -3.85 -12.54 1.96
C GLN A 156 -2.47 -12.07 2.46
N VAL A 157 -1.60 -11.60 1.55
CA VAL A 157 -0.30 -11.04 1.93
C VAL A 157 -0.47 -9.83 2.82
N MET A 158 -1.37 -8.89 2.46
CA MET A 158 -1.64 -7.71 3.28
C MET A 158 -2.17 -8.08 4.67
N ALA A 159 -3.06 -9.07 4.76
CA ALA A 159 -3.54 -9.56 6.04
C ALA A 159 -2.43 -10.20 6.90
N LEU A 160 -1.55 -11.01 6.29
CA LEU A 160 -0.40 -11.59 6.99
C LEU A 160 0.56 -10.52 7.51
N VAL A 161 0.88 -9.51 6.70
CA VAL A 161 1.69 -8.36 7.13
C VAL A 161 1.00 -7.60 8.26
N ALA A 162 -0.31 -7.32 8.15
CA ALA A 162 -1.07 -6.65 9.19
C ALA A 162 -1.00 -7.38 10.54
N LEU A 163 -1.04 -8.72 10.52
CA LEU A 163 -0.99 -9.54 11.73
C LEU A 163 0.41 -9.68 12.33
N ARG A 164 1.45 -9.73 11.48
CA ARG A 164 2.81 -10.14 11.87
C ARG A 164 3.80 -8.98 11.97
N ALA A 165 3.57 -7.88 11.25
CA ALA A 165 4.52 -6.78 11.20
C ALA A 165 4.80 -6.18 12.58
N GLN A 166 6.07 -5.88 12.83
CA GLN A 166 6.53 -5.21 14.05
C GLN A 166 6.33 -3.68 13.92
N SER A 167 5.06 -3.28 14.07
CA SER A 167 4.61 -1.90 14.03
C SER A 167 3.59 -1.65 15.14
N ASP A 168 3.52 -0.44 15.68
CA ASP A 168 2.61 -0.11 16.79
C ASP A 168 1.16 -0.05 16.31
N LYS A 169 0.94 0.55 15.12
CA LYS A 169 -0.37 0.64 14.47
C LYS A 169 -0.30 0.19 13.01
N ILE A 170 -1.38 -0.41 12.57
CA ILE A 170 -1.61 -0.78 11.16
C ILE A 170 -2.83 -0.01 10.67
N ILE A 171 -2.72 0.62 9.52
CA ILE A 171 -3.86 1.27 8.88
C ILE A 171 -4.10 0.62 7.53
N LEU A 172 -5.27 0.02 7.35
CA LEU A 172 -5.69 -0.58 6.10
C LEU A 172 -6.57 0.39 5.32
N GLY A 173 -6.18 0.72 4.10
CA GLY A 173 -7.00 1.44 3.13
C GLY A 173 -7.38 0.50 1.99
N GLY A 174 -8.65 0.11 1.92
CA GLY A 174 -9.19 -0.79 0.90
C GLY A 174 -9.99 -0.04 -0.14
N MET A 175 -9.63 -0.19 -1.41
CA MET A 175 -10.24 0.53 -2.53
C MET A 175 -10.83 -0.46 -3.53
N GLY A 176 -12.17 -0.46 -3.66
CA GLY A 176 -12.90 -1.34 -4.55
C GLY A 176 -12.82 -2.81 -4.14
N MET A 177 -12.79 -3.08 -2.86
CA MET A 177 -12.79 -4.46 -2.34
C MET A 177 -14.10 -5.17 -2.65
N THR A 178 -14.03 -6.46 -2.94
CA THR A 178 -15.24 -7.29 -2.94
C THR A 178 -15.78 -7.45 -1.51
N ASN A 179 -17.05 -7.79 -1.36
CA ASN A 179 -17.61 -8.09 -0.04
C ASN A 179 -16.90 -9.29 0.62
N ASP A 180 -16.45 -10.26 -0.18
CA ASP A 180 -15.69 -11.40 0.32
C ASP A 180 -14.32 -10.97 0.88
N ASP A 181 -13.61 -10.06 0.20
CA ASP A 181 -12.35 -9.50 0.70
C ASP A 181 -12.55 -8.71 1.99
N TYR A 182 -13.60 -7.88 2.05
CA TYR A 182 -13.94 -7.16 3.28
C TYR A 182 -14.19 -8.11 4.45
N LEU A 183 -15.02 -9.14 4.25
CA LEU A 183 -15.30 -10.15 5.26
C LEU A 183 -14.05 -10.96 5.63
N PHE A 184 -13.20 -11.25 4.65
CA PHE A 184 -11.93 -11.92 4.88
C PHE A 184 -11.04 -11.11 5.85
N PHE A 185 -10.81 -9.84 5.60
CA PHE A 185 -10.01 -8.98 6.48
C PHE A 185 -10.64 -8.87 7.87
N LYS A 186 -11.94 -8.59 7.95
CA LYS A 186 -12.68 -8.46 9.21
C LYS A 186 -12.57 -9.72 10.07
N ASN A 187 -12.84 -10.88 9.48
CA ASN A 187 -12.78 -12.17 10.19
C ASN A 187 -11.34 -12.52 10.59
N THR A 188 -10.37 -12.30 9.69
CA THR A 188 -8.96 -12.59 9.96
C THR A 188 -8.43 -11.77 11.13
N PHE A 189 -8.73 -10.48 11.17
CA PHE A 189 -8.29 -9.60 12.26
C PHE A 189 -9.00 -9.89 13.58
N SER A 190 -10.31 -10.17 13.54
CA SER A 190 -11.09 -10.54 14.72
C SER A 190 -10.63 -11.86 15.31
N ASN A 191 -10.45 -12.89 14.50
CA ASN A 191 -10.04 -14.22 14.94
C ASN A 191 -8.62 -14.23 15.53
N ALA A 192 -7.74 -13.37 15.02
CA ALA A 192 -6.39 -13.22 15.53
C ALA A 192 -6.29 -12.35 16.79
N GLY A 193 -7.39 -11.71 17.23
CA GLY A 193 -7.37 -10.77 18.35
C GLY A 193 -6.50 -9.54 18.12
N ALA A 194 -6.29 -9.15 16.85
CA ALA A 194 -5.36 -8.08 16.46
C ALA A 194 -6.06 -6.73 16.22
N LEU A 195 -7.37 -6.65 16.41
CA LEU A 195 -8.16 -5.45 16.10
C LEU A 195 -7.62 -4.18 16.79
N ASP A 196 -7.24 -4.26 18.05
CA ASP A 196 -6.84 -3.09 18.87
C ASP A 196 -5.71 -2.25 18.27
N ARG A 197 -4.95 -2.80 17.32
CA ARG A 197 -3.89 -2.09 16.64
C ARG A 197 -4.19 -1.77 15.18
N ILE A 198 -5.36 -2.15 14.66
CA ILE A 198 -5.71 -2.01 13.24
C ILE A 198 -6.85 -0.99 13.10
N VAL A 199 -6.70 -0.06 12.15
CA VAL A 199 -7.73 0.86 11.69
C VAL A 199 -8.00 0.57 10.22
N SER A 200 -9.25 0.46 9.80
CA SER A 200 -9.59 0.12 8.41
C SER A 200 -10.53 1.15 7.79
N PHE A 201 -10.15 1.68 6.61
CA PHE A 201 -11.00 2.51 5.76
C PHE A 201 -11.28 1.72 4.48
N ILE A 202 -12.55 1.43 4.21
CA ILE A 202 -12.92 0.50 3.14
C ILE A 202 -13.95 1.14 2.21
N ASN A 203 -13.67 1.06 0.92
CA ASN A 203 -14.63 1.23 -0.15
C ASN A 203 -14.79 -0.13 -0.84
N THR A 204 -16.02 -0.60 -0.95
CA THR A 204 -16.36 -1.87 -1.60
C THR A 204 -16.74 -1.68 -3.06
N THR A 205 -16.95 -2.77 -3.78
CA THR A 205 -17.47 -2.73 -5.16
C THR A 205 -18.94 -2.31 -5.23
N GLU A 206 -19.66 -2.32 -4.11
CA GLU A 206 -21.05 -1.83 -4.04
C GLU A 206 -21.12 -0.31 -3.85
N ASP A 207 -20.04 0.28 -3.32
CA ASP A 207 -19.93 1.72 -3.13
C ASP A 207 -19.56 2.44 -4.44
N PRO A 208 -19.90 3.73 -4.60
CA PRO A 208 -19.50 4.51 -5.75
C PRO A 208 -17.98 4.48 -5.96
N SER A 209 -17.54 4.12 -7.19
CA SER A 209 -16.11 3.95 -7.49
C SER A 209 -15.27 5.22 -7.30
N VAL A 210 -15.87 6.40 -7.43
CA VAL A 210 -15.16 7.68 -7.24
C VAL A 210 -14.81 7.96 -5.77
N GLU A 211 -15.48 7.32 -4.82
CA GLU A 211 -15.19 7.44 -3.39
C GLU A 211 -13.83 6.82 -3.03
N ARG A 212 -13.30 5.92 -3.87
CA ARG A 212 -11.96 5.32 -3.71
C ARG A 212 -10.86 6.35 -3.56
N ILE A 213 -11.03 7.53 -4.15
CA ILE A 213 -10.06 8.63 -4.08
C ILE A 213 -9.86 9.13 -2.65
N LEU A 214 -10.88 9.06 -1.80
CA LEU A 214 -10.81 9.54 -0.41
C LEU A 214 -10.12 8.56 0.53
N VAL A 215 -10.13 7.26 0.21
CA VAL A 215 -9.62 6.21 1.11
C VAL A 215 -8.15 6.39 1.50
N PRO A 216 -7.20 6.64 0.57
CA PRO A 216 -5.81 6.87 0.95
C PRO A 216 -5.63 8.10 1.83
N ASP A 217 -6.36 9.19 1.56
CA ASP A 217 -6.28 10.42 2.36
C ASP A 217 -6.83 10.20 3.78
N MET A 218 -7.92 9.42 3.95
CA MET A 218 -8.44 9.03 5.25
C MET A 218 -7.43 8.18 6.02
N ALA A 219 -6.88 7.14 5.37
CA ALA A 219 -5.89 6.25 5.96
C ALA A 219 -4.64 7.00 6.41
N LEU A 220 -4.12 7.89 5.58
CA LEU A 220 -2.92 8.66 5.87
C LEU A 220 -3.15 9.75 6.94
N THR A 221 -4.35 10.35 6.97
CA THR A 221 -4.70 11.31 8.05
C THR A 221 -4.77 10.61 9.40
N ALA A 222 -5.32 9.40 9.47
CA ALA A 222 -5.26 8.58 10.68
C ALA A 222 -3.81 8.19 11.03
N ALA A 223 -2.99 7.84 10.03
CA ALA A 223 -1.58 7.52 10.23
C ALA A 223 -0.78 8.71 10.78
N GLU A 224 -1.01 9.90 10.27
CA GLU A 224 -0.39 11.14 10.77
C GLU A 224 -0.74 11.39 12.24
N TYR A 225 -1.99 11.17 12.65
CA TYR A 225 -2.39 11.29 14.05
C TYR A 225 -1.57 10.37 14.97
N PHE A 226 -1.50 9.08 14.65
CA PHE A 226 -0.76 8.12 15.47
C PHE A 226 0.75 8.36 15.43
N ALA A 227 1.31 8.67 14.25
CA ALA A 227 2.75 8.88 14.11
C ALA A 227 3.24 10.19 14.74
N VAL A 228 2.47 11.28 14.64
CA VAL A 228 2.91 12.61 15.12
C VAL A 228 2.48 12.86 16.55
N GLU A 229 1.21 12.56 16.91
CA GLU A 229 0.69 12.90 18.24
C GLU A 229 0.95 11.79 19.26
N LYS A 230 1.02 10.53 18.83
CA LYS A 230 1.28 9.37 19.69
C LYS A 230 2.71 8.84 19.60
N ASN A 231 3.50 9.35 18.65
CA ASN A 231 4.89 8.92 18.44
C ASN A 231 5.03 7.45 18.06
N GLU A 232 4.01 6.89 17.41
CA GLU A 232 3.92 5.49 17.06
C GLU A 232 4.53 5.20 15.67
N LYS A 233 5.04 3.98 15.49
CA LYS A 233 5.44 3.44 14.20
C LYS A 233 4.20 2.90 13.51
N VAL A 234 3.75 3.61 12.47
CA VAL A 234 2.53 3.27 11.74
C VAL A 234 2.90 2.62 10.40
N LEU A 235 2.31 1.47 10.11
CA LEU A 235 2.37 0.83 8.81
C LEU A 235 1.03 0.98 8.11
N VAL A 236 1.04 1.66 6.97
CA VAL A 236 -0.14 1.86 6.12
C VAL A 236 -0.12 0.83 4.99
N LEU A 237 -1.21 0.09 4.86
CA LEU A 237 -1.43 -0.92 3.83
C LEU A 237 -2.54 -0.42 2.90
N LEU A 238 -2.20 -0.10 1.66
CA LEU A 238 -3.16 0.35 0.66
C LEU A 238 -3.40 -0.75 -0.37
N THR A 239 -4.66 -1.11 -0.60
CA THR A 239 -5.05 -2.16 -1.55
C THR A 239 -6.40 -1.82 -2.20
N ASP A 240 -6.56 -1.56 -3.49
CA ASP A 240 -5.58 -1.62 -4.56
C ASP A 240 -5.41 -0.23 -5.20
N MET A 241 -4.17 0.19 -5.43
CA MET A 241 -3.86 1.50 -6.03
C MET A 241 -4.22 1.58 -7.51
N THR A 242 -4.36 0.45 -8.20
CA THR A 242 -4.92 0.43 -9.57
C THR A 242 -6.39 0.85 -9.54
N ASN A 243 -7.18 0.38 -8.57
CA ASN A 243 -8.55 0.83 -8.36
C ASN A 243 -8.65 2.32 -8.00
N TYR A 244 -7.69 2.85 -7.26
CA TYR A 244 -7.57 4.29 -7.00
C TYR A 244 -7.34 5.07 -8.30
N ALA A 245 -6.40 4.64 -9.12
CA ALA A 245 -6.07 5.28 -10.39
C ALA A 245 -7.25 5.22 -11.38
N ASP A 246 -7.98 4.11 -11.43
CA ASP A 246 -9.21 3.99 -12.22
C ASP A 246 -10.28 4.99 -11.78
N ALA A 247 -10.41 5.21 -10.48
CA ALA A 247 -11.33 6.22 -9.96
C ALA A 247 -10.91 7.65 -10.39
N LEU A 248 -9.62 7.96 -10.35
CA LEU A 248 -9.09 9.23 -10.88
C LEU A 248 -9.37 9.38 -12.38
N ALA A 249 -9.21 8.32 -13.18
CA ALA A 249 -9.50 8.33 -14.61
C ALA A 249 -10.99 8.57 -14.87
N ILE A 250 -11.88 7.97 -14.09
CA ILE A 250 -13.32 8.21 -14.18
C ILE A 250 -13.64 9.68 -13.93
N VAL A 251 -13.04 10.28 -12.90
CA VAL A 251 -13.24 11.70 -12.57
C VAL A 251 -12.73 12.61 -13.67
N SER A 252 -11.50 12.38 -14.12
CA SER A 252 -10.86 13.16 -15.19
C SER A 252 -11.66 13.12 -16.49
N ASN A 253 -12.13 11.93 -16.89
CA ASN A 253 -12.96 11.76 -18.08
C ASN A 253 -14.30 12.47 -17.97
N ARG A 254 -14.89 12.52 -16.76
CA ARG A 254 -16.14 13.23 -16.51
C ARG A 254 -15.97 14.75 -16.53
N MET A 255 -14.75 15.23 -16.32
CA MET A 255 -14.39 16.66 -16.41
C MET A 255 -13.89 17.05 -17.82
N ASP A 256 -14.07 16.18 -18.83
CA ASP A 256 -13.62 16.37 -20.20
C ASP A 256 -12.11 16.69 -20.34
N GLN A 257 -11.31 16.20 -19.39
CA GLN A 257 -9.86 16.33 -19.47
C GLN A 257 -9.29 15.35 -20.49
N ILE A 258 -8.27 15.79 -21.22
CA ILE A 258 -7.60 14.94 -22.21
C ILE A 258 -6.81 13.84 -21.47
N PRO A 259 -7.10 12.56 -21.75
CA PRO A 259 -6.37 11.48 -21.11
C PRO A 259 -4.91 11.41 -21.60
N SER A 260 -4.03 10.95 -20.71
CA SER A 260 -2.63 10.65 -20.99
C SER A 260 -2.44 9.17 -21.38
N LYS A 261 -1.24 8.62 -21.14
CA LYS A 261 -0.90 7.22 -21.37
C LYS A 261 -1.91 6.28 -20.69
N ASP A 262 -2.30 5.22 -21.38
CA ASP A 262 -3.22 4.17 -20.90
C ASP A 262 -4.58 4.72 -20.41
N SER A 263 -5.06 5.80 -21.01
CA SER A 263 -6.32 6.48 -20.65
C SER A 263 -6.34 7.06 -19.22
N MET A 264 -5.19 7.17 -18.57
CA MET A 264 -5.06 7.74 -17.24
C MET A 264 -5.03 9.28 -17.28
N PRO A 265 -5.40 9.98 -16.17
CA PRO A 265 -5.33 11.43 -16.10
C PRO A 265 -3.88 11.92 -16.16
N GLY A 266 -3.68 13.12 -16.73
CA GLY A 266 -2.36 13.75 -16.76
C GLY A 266 -1.77 14.06 -15.38
N SER A 267 -2.62 14.12 -14.35
CA SER A 267 -2.24 14.33 -12.94
C SER A 267 -1.80 13.06 -12.21
N LEU A 268 -1.92 11.86 -12.81
CA LEU A 268 -1.70 10.58 -12.13
C LEU A 268 -0.39 10.54 -11.30
N TYR A 269 0.72 11.03 -11.89
CA TYR A 269 2.00 11.06 -11.19
C TYR A 269 1.94 11.92 -9.92
N SER A 270 1.38 13.14 -10.02
CA SER A 270 1.29 14.05 -8.88
C SER A 270 0.30 13.57 -7.81
N ASP A 271 -0.79 12.90 -8.22
CA ASP A 271 -1.77 12.34 -7.28
C ASP A 271 -1.17 11.16 -6.50
N LEU A 272 -0.49 10.25 -7.18
CA LEU A 272 0.24 9.15 -6.53
C LEU A 272 1.37 9.68 -5.65
N ALA A 273 2.15 10.67 -6.13
CA ALA A 273 3.24 11.26 -5.37
C ALA A 273 2.75 11.92 -4.07
N LYS A 274 1.61 12.61 -4.12
CA LYS A 274 0.98 13.22 -2.93
C LYS A 274 0.70 12.18 -1.83
N ILE A 275 0.23 10.99 -2.20
CA ILE A 275 -0.02 9.89 -1.27
C ILE A 275 1.30 9.31 -0.75
N TYR A 276 2.19 8.89 -1.64
CA TYR A 276 3.42 8.20 -1.25
C TYR A 276 4.42 9.08 -0.50
N GLU A 277 4.45 10.39 -0.77
CA GLU A 277 5.32 11.34 -0.05
C GLU A 277 4.90 11.58 1.41
N LYS A 278 3.77 11.04 1.86
CA LYS A 278 3.38 10.98 3.27
C LYS A 278 4.24 9.99 4.08
N ALA A 279 4.91 9.02 3.43
CA ALA A 279 5.84 8.11 4.10
C ALA A 279 7.03 8.89 4.67
N VAL A 280 7.31 8.71 5.96
CA VAL A 280 8.31 9.51 6.69
C VAL A 280 8.73 8.83 7.99
N GLN A 281 9.97 9.02 8.39
CA GLN A 281 10.41 8.84 9.78
C GLN A 281 10.60 10.21 10.42
N PHE A 282 9.96 10.43 11.57
CA PHE A 282 10.05 11.69 12.30
C PHE A 282 11.27 11.71 13.25
N PRO A 283 11.86 12.85 13.52
CA PRO A 283 12.96 12.97 14.47
C PRO A 283 12.59 12.52 15.89
N GLU A 284 11.34 12.75 16.27
CA GLU A 284 10.79 12.46 17.60
C GLU A 284 10.53 10.95 17.84
N GLY A 285 10.52 10.13 16.80
CA GLY A 285 10.44 8.67 16.91
C GLY A 285 9.29 8.02 16.16
N GLY A 286 8.19 8.71 15.90
CA GLY A 286 7.08 8.19 15.10
C GLY A 286 7.45 8.03 13.63
N SER A 287 6.71 7.20 12.90
CA SER A 287 6.93 7.00 11.48
C SER A 287 5.68 6.56 10.74
N ILE A 288 5.62 6.87 9.45
CA ILE A 288 4.61 6.36 8.51
C ILE A 288 5.36 5.59 7.43
N THR A 289 5.12 4.30 7.34
CA THR A 289 5.65 3.41 6.30
C THR A 289 4.49 2.93 5.44
N ILE A 290 4.66 2.88 4.12
CA ILE A 290 3.57 2.54 3.20
C ILE A 290 3.95 1.30 2.40
N ILE A 291 3.09 0.28 2.44
CA ILE A 291 3.05 -0.82 1.48
C ILE A 291 1.75 -0.68 0.68
N ALA A 292 1.86 -0.59 -0.63
CA ALA A 292 0.71 -0.37 -1.49
C ALA A 292 0.63 -1.43 -2.59
N VAL A 293 -0.46 -2.18 -2.63
CA VAL A 293 -0.74 -3.11 -3.73
C VAL A 293 -1.04 -2.31 -4.99
N THR A 294 -0.44 -2.73 -6.09
CA THR A 294 -0.74 -2.25 -7.43
C THR A 294 -0.90 -3.47 -8.33
N THR A 295 -2.13 -3.78 -8.71
CA THR A 295 -2.40 -4.91 -9.60
C THR A 295 -1.99 -4.60 -11.02
N LEU A 296 -1.44 -5.62 -11.69
CA LEU A 296 -0.91 -5.53 -13.04
C LEU A 296 -1.91 -6.10 -14.04
N SER A 297 -2.28 -5.33 -15.04
CA SER A 297 -3.09 -5.85 -16.15
C SER A 297 -2.23 -6.73 -17.06
N GLY A 298 -2.46 -8.05 -17.02
CA GLY A 298 -1.69 -9.01 -17.84
C GLY A 298 -0.19 -9.06 -17.53
N GLY A 299 0.23 -8.75 -16.31
CA GLY A 299 1.64 -8.73 -15.90
C GLY A 299 2.44 -7.55 -16.43
N ASP A 300 1.78 -6.54 -17.02
CA ASP A 300 2.43 -5.38 -17.64
C ASP A 300 2.83 -4.32 -16.60
N ILE A 301 4.10 -4.32 -16.24
CA ILE A 301 4.70 -3.30 -15.35
C ILE A 301 4.95 -1.95 -16.06
N THR A 302 4.79 -1.89 -17.39
CA THR A 302 4.97 -0.64 -18.16
C THR A 302 3.69 0.17 -18.30
N HIS A 303 2.54 -0.37 -17.83
CA HIS A 303 1.31 0.39 -17.72
C HIS A 303 1.49 1.64 -16.84
N ALA A 304 0.75 2.71 -17.11
CA ALA A 304 0.97 4.01 -16.48
C ALA A 304 0.96 3.96 -14.94
N VAL A 305 0.13 3.13 -14.31
CA VAL A 305 0.01 3.07 -12.85
C VAL A 305 1.25 2.43 -12.21
N PRO A 306 1.67 1.20 -12.54
CA PRO A 306 2.89 0.61 -11.97
C PRO A 306 4.15 1.37 -12.39
N ASP A 307 4.24 1.90 -13.61
CA ASP A 307 5.39 2.67 -14.09
C ASP A 307 5.59 3.94 -13.23
N ASN A 308 4.56 4.78 -13.08
CA ASN A 308 4.63 5.96 -12.21
C ASN A 308 4.91 5.59 -10.75
N THR A 309 4.30 4.54 -10.24
CA THR A 309 4.53 4.05 -8.88
C THR A 309 6.00 3.68 -8.66
N GLY A 310 6.63 3.00 -9.63
CA GLY A 310 8.04 2.62 -9.59
C GLY A 310 9.02 3.80 -9.54
N TYR A 311 8.66 4.94 -10.16
CA TYR A 311 9.48 6.16 -10.10
C TYR A 311 9.36 6.88 -8.74
N ILE A 312 8.19 6.85 -8.11
CA ILE A 312 7.91 7.58 -6.86
C ILE A 312 8.46 6.85 -5.64
N THR A 313 8.50 5.51 -5.68
CA THR A 313 8.77 4.66 -4.51
C THR A 313 10.23 4.20 -4.41
N GLU A 314 10.62 3.66 -3.25
CA GLU A 314 12.00 3.20 -2.99
C GLU A 314 12.18 1.69 -3.23
N GLY A 315 11.62 1.18 -4.30
CA GLY A 315 11.73 -0.22 -4.70
C GLY A 315 10.40 -0.80 -5.10
N GLN A 316 10.32 -2.13 -5.09
CA GLN A 316 9.10 -2.88 -5.41
C GLN A 316 9.19 -4.30 -4.82
N LEU A 317 8.06 -4.85 -4.44
CA LEU A 317 7.89 -6.27 -4.14
C LEU A 317 7.02 -6.89 -5.23
N TYR A 318 7.32 -8.09 -5.64
CA TYR A 318 6.60 -8.78 -6.71
C TYR A 318 6.13 -10.15 -6.24
N LEU A 319 4.82 -10.42 -6.40
CA LEU A 319 4.24 -11.73 -6.15
C LEU A 319 4.19 -12.56 -7.43
N ARG A 320 4.55 -13.82 -7.33
CA ARG A 320 4.27 -14.82 -8.36
C ARG A 320 3.98 -16.19 -7.77
N ARG A 321 3.27 -17.00 -8.54
CA ARG A 321 3.13 -18.43 -8.24
C ARG A 321 4.37 -19.16 -8.74
N ASP A 322 5.03 -19.90 -7.86
CA ASP A 322 6.14 -20.78 -8.21
C ASP A 322 5.60 -22.14 -8.61
N SER A 323 5.87 -22.57 -9.85
CA SER A 323 5.39 -23.84 -10.41
C SER A 323 6.06 -25.05 -9.76
N ASP A 324 7.29 -24.90 -9.29
CA ASP A 324 8.10 -26.02 -8.78
C ASP A 324 7.68 -26.44 -7.37
N VAL A 325 7.17 -25.46 -6.59
CA VAL A 325 6.67 -25.71 -5.22
C VAL A 325 5.14 -25.54 -5.11
N GLY A 326 4.48 -25.03 -6.12
CA GLY A 326 3.01 -24.81 -6.12
C GLY A 326 2.53 -23.71 -5.17
N LYS A 327 3.45 -22.92 -4.60
CA LYS A 327 3.17 -21.84 -3.64
C LYS A 327 3.30 -20.46 -4.29
N VAL A 328 2.68 -19.47 -3.66
CA VAL A 328 2.93 -18.05 -3.98
C VAL A 328 4.15 -17.59 -3.20
N ILE A 329 5.06 -16.94 -3.90
CA ILE A 329 6.34 -16.46 -3.35
C ILE A 329 6.53 -14.97 -3.61
N VAL A 330 7.39 -14.35 -2.81
CA VAL A 330 7.97 -13.05 -3.13
C VAL A 330 9.16 -13.28 -4.07
N ASP A 331 9.02 -12.85 -5.32
CA ASP A 331 10.02 -13.10 -6.35
C ASP A 331 11.33 -12.34 -6.04
N PRO A 332 12.47 -13.04 -5.82
CA PRO A 332 13.72 -12.40 -5.45
C PRO A 332 14.37 -11.60 -6.59
N PHE A 333 14.01 -11.85 -7.86
CA PHE A 333 14.58 -11.13 -9.01
C PHE A 333 13.82 -9.85 -9.35
N ARG A 334 12.49 -9.92 -9.27
CA ARG A 334 11.63 -8.78 -9.60
C ARG A 334 11.43 -7.85 -8.42
N SER A 335 11.81 -8.29 -7.22
CA SER A 335 11.70 -7.49 -6.00
C SER A 335 13.00 -6.76 -5.69
N LEU A 336 12.89 -5.51 -5.27
CA LEU A 336 14.01 -4.65 -4.92
C LEU A 336 13.60 -3.69 -3.80
N SER A 337 14.39 -3.60 -2.73
CA SER A 337 14.32 -2.51 -1.76
C SER A 337 15.60 -1.67 -1.82
N ARG A 338 15.48 -0.40 -2.20
CA ARG A 338 16.64 0.51 -2.31
C ARG A 338 17.17 0.94 -0.95
N LEU A 339 16.35 0.87 0.10
CA LEU A 339 16.72 1.31 1.45
C LEU A 339 17.25 0.19 2.34
N LYS A 340 17.15 -1.08 1.97
CA LYS A 340 17.55 -2.23 2.79
C LYS A 340 19.00 -2.13 3.32
N GLN A 341 19.92 -1.55 2.55
CA GLN A 341 21.32 -1.35 2.94
C GLN A 341 21.50 -0.41 4.16
N LEU A 342 20.46 0.36 4.51
CA LEU A 342 20.51 1.22 5.70
C LEU A 342 20.44 0.39 7.00
N VAL A 343 19.85 -0.79 6.95
CA VAL A 343 19.55 -1.65 8.11
C VAL A 343 20.19 -3.01 8.06
N THR A 344 20.37 -3.64 6.88
CA THR A 344 20.99 -4.96 6.75
C THR A 344 22.45 -4.95 7.18
N GLY A 345 22.83 -5.90 8.03
CA GLY A 345 24.17 -5.98 8.63
C GLY A 345 24.49 -4.94 9.70
N LYS A 346 23.55 -4.02 9.99
CA LYS A 346 23.69 -2.98 11.02
C LYS A 346 22.65 -3.14 12.14
N LYS A 347 21.41 -3.38 11.77
CA LYS A 347 20.28 -3.66 12.66
C LYS A 347 19.87 -5.13 12.63
N THR A 348 20.38 -5.86 11.66
CA THR A 348 20.31 -7.31 11.54
C THR A 348 21.69 -7.91 11.74
N ARG A 349 21.79 -9.22 11.80
CA ARG A 349 23.07 -9.95 11.96
C ARG A 349 24.07 -9.55 10.84
N LYS A 350 25.35 -9.46 11.16
CA LYS A 350 26.40 -8.92 10.28
C LYS A 350 26.57 -9.66 8.94
N ASP A 351 26.23 -10.95 8.91
CA ASP A 351 26.30 -11.80 7.71
C ASP A 351 25.14 -11.58 6.74
N HIS A 352 24.03 -10.96 7.18
CA HIS A 352 22.81 -10.81 6.39
C HIS A 352 23.06 -10.30 4.97
N PRO A 353 23.83 -9.22 4.71
CA PRO A 353 24.04 -8.74 3.33
C PRO A 353 24.71 -9.77 2.42
N GLN A 354 25.64 -10.55 2.94
CA GLN A 354 26.36 -11.54 2.15
C GLN A 354 25.54 -12.81 1.92
N VAL A 355 24.83 -13.27 2.95
CA VAL A 355 23.91 -14.41 2.87
C VAL A 355 22.82 -14.11 1.83
N MET A 356 22.18 -12.95 1.92
CA MET A 356 21.16 -12.52 0.97
C MET A 356 21.70 -12.50 -0.48
N ASN A 357 22.86 -11.87 -0.69
CA ASN A 357 23.44 -11.77 -2.04
C ASN A 357 23.83 -13.12 -2.61
N ALA A 358 24.39 -14.01 -1.77
CA ALA A 358 24.72 -15.37 -2.18
C ALA A 358 23.48 -16.19 -2.54
N ALA A 359 22.42 -16.11 -1.71
CA ALA A 359 21.16 -16.80 -1.97
C ALA A 359 20.50 -16.34 -3.30
N VAL A 360 20.43 -15.03 -3.54
CA VAL A 360 19.86 -14.49 -4.77
C VAL A 360 20.69 -14.89 -5.99
N ARG A 361 22.03 -14.90 -5.90
CA ARG A 361 22.91 -15.33 -6.98
C ARG A 361 22.71 -16.83 -7.30
N LEU A 362 22.70 -17.68 -6.28
CA LEU A 362 22.49 -19.13 -6.47
C LEU A 362 21.09 -19.44 -7.03
N TYR A 363 20.10 -18.65 -6.64
CA TYR A 363 18.76 -18.73 -7.21
C TYR A 363 18.74 -18.29 -8.69
N ALA A 364 19.59 -17.32 -9.09
CA ALA A 364 19.77 -16.94 -10.48
C ALA A 364 20.44 -18.07 -11.30
N ASP A 365 21.49 -18.69 -10.74
CA ASP A 365 22.16 -19.82 -11.39
C ASP A 365 21.16 -20.97 -11.65
N ALA A 366 20.21 -21.19 -10.73
CA ALA A 366 19.14 -22.17 -10.92
C ALA A 366 18.18 -21.82 -12.06
N ALA A 367 17.84 -20.54 -12.25
CA ALA A 367 17.02 -20.11 -13.37
C ALA A 367 17.72 -20.34 -14.73
N ASP A 368 19.03 -20.09 -14.77
CA ASP A 368 19.87 -20.39 -15.95
C ASP A 368 19.94 -21.89 -16.20
N ALA A 369 20.10 -22.72 -15.16
CA ALA A 369 20.08 -24.18 -15.28
C ALA A 369 18.73 -24.70 -15.81
N LYS A 370 17.61 -24.14 -15.35
CA LYS A 370 16.27 -24.46 -15.84
C LYS A 370 16.13 -24.11 -17.33
N THR A 371 16.63 -22.97 -17.75
CA THR A 371 16.66 -22.56 -19.16
C THR A 371 17.50 -23.51 -20.02
N LYS A 372 18.66 -23.98 -19.52
CA LYS A 372 19.45 -25.00 -20.21
C LYS A 372 18.65 -26.30 -20.39
N MET A 373 18.00 -26.76 -19.33
CA MET A 373 17.16 -27.97 -19.34
C MET A 373 16.03 -27.87 -20.38
N GLU A 374 15.32 -26.75 -20.40
CA GLU A 374 14.21 -26.50 -21.33
C GLU A 374 14.68 -26.46 -22.80
N ASN A 375 15.91 -26.02 -23.04
CA ASN A 375 16.54 -26.01 -24.36
C ASN A 375 17.24 -27.35 -24.75
N GLY A 376 17.14 -28.36 -23.88
CA GLY A 376 17.66 -29.69 -24.16
C GLY A 376 19.19 -29.85 -24.00
N PHE A 377 19.83 -28.96 -23.25
CA PHE A 377 21.24 -29.08 -22.92
C PHE A 377 21.45 -30.04 -21.74
N ASP A 378 22.58 -30.71 -21.72
CA ASP A 378 23.02 -31.53 -20.58
C ASP A 378 23.31 -30.64 -19.36
N LEU A 379 22.78 -31.08 -18.22
CA LEU A 379 22.98 -30.39 -16.94
C LEU A 379 24.22 -30.91 -16.23
N THR A 380 24.98 -30.02 -15.67
CA THR A 380 26.08 -30.36 -14.76
C THR A 380 25.56 -30.75 -13.36
N ASP A 381 26.41 -31.34 -12.54
CA ASP A 381 26.09 -31.60 -11.12
C ASP A 381 25.74 -30.27 -10.38
N TYR A 382 26.48 -29.22 -10.68
CA TYR A 382 26.20 -27.87 -10.13
C TYR A 382 24.83 -27.36 -10.56
N ASP A 383 24.44 -27.50 -11.84
CA ASP A 383 23.12 -27.09 -12.33
C ASP A 383 21.99 -27.84 -11.58
N ASN A 384 22.16 -29.14 -11.34
CA ASN A 384 21.18 -29.93 -10.59
C ASN A 384 21.07 -29.48 -9.12
N ARG A 385 22.22 -29.21 -8.47
CA ARG A 385 22.24 -28.72 -7.07
C ARG A 385 21.64 -27.33 -6.93
N THR A 386 21.88 -26.40 -7.88
CA THR A 386 21.27 -25.09 -7.86
C THR A 386 19.76 -25.14 -8.03
N MET A 387 19.23 -26.02 -8.91
CA MET A 387 17.78 -26.22 -9.05
C MET A 387 17.16 -26.80 -7.76
N ALA A 388 17.81 -27.77 -7.13
CA ALA A 388 17.37 -28.32 -5.85
C ALA A 388 17.35 -27.25 -4.74
N PHE A 389 18.42 -26.46 -4.64
CA PHE A 389 18.50 -25.32 -3.73
C PHE A 389 17.36 -24.32 -3.96
N ALA A 390 17.11 -23.94 -5.22
CA ALA A 390 16.07 -22.95 -5.53
C ALA A 390 14.68 -23.42 -5.12
N LYS A 391 14.40 -24.72 -5.26
CA LYS A 391 13.14 -25.31 -4.81
C LYS A 391 13.01 -25.22 -3.28
N ASP A 392 14.04 -25.65 -2.54
CA ASP A 392 14.04 -25.59 -1.08
C ASP A 392 14.00 -24.15 -0.56
N TYR A 393 14.71 -23.24 -1.22
CA TYR A 393 14.72 -21.82 -0.90
C TYR A 393 13.33 -21.18 -1.11
N SER A 394 12.66 -21.52 -2.23
CA SER A 394 11.28 -21.09 -2.48
C SER A 394 10.32 -21.60 -1.42
N GLU A 395 10.44 -22.87 -1.02
CA GLU A 395 9.52 -23.48 -0.06
C GLU A 395 9.76 -23.01 1.39
N LYS A 396 11.02 -22.94 1.81
CA LYS A 396 11.40 -22.69 3.21
C LYS A 396 11.55 -21.20 3.55
N LEU A 397 11.72 -20.31 2.54
CA LEU A 397 12.00 -18.89 2.78
C LEU A 397 11.18 -17.92 1.93
N LEU A 398 10.93 -18.18 0.63
CA LEU A 398 10.27 -17.22 -0.23
C LEU A 398 8.74 -17.27 -0.18
N ALA A 399 8.16 -18.41 0.24
CA ALA A 399 6.72 -18.57 0.30
C ALA A 399 6.10 -17.60 1.32
N ILE A 400 4.94 -17.01 0.97
CA ILE A 400 4.27 -15.97 1.76
C ILE A 400 3.80 -16.43 3.14
N ASP A 401 3.60 -17.74 3.31
CA ASP A 401 3.19 -18.35 4.58
C ASP A 401 4.34 -18.53 5.58
N VAL A 402 5.59 -18.44 5.13
CA VAL A 402 6.78 -18.62 5.97
C VAL A 402 7.01 -17.41 6.88
N ASN A 403 6.93 -17.65 8.18
CA ASN A 403 7.13 -16.67 9.24
C ASN A 403 8.33 -17.07 10.09
N LEU A 404 9.46 -16.44 9.82
CA LEU A 404 10.71 -16.64 10.57
C LEU A 404 11.24 -15.28 11.03
N ASN A 405 11.83 -15.23 12.22
CA ASN A 405 12.50 -14.00 12.63
C ASN A 405 13.85 -13.83 11.88
N THR A 406 14.44 -12.65 12.01
CA THR A 406 15.65 -12.27 11.26
C THR A 406 16.83 -13.21 11.47
N THR A 407 16.96 -13.82 12.64
CA THR A 407 18.03 -14.78 12.94
C THR A 407 17.72 -16.15 12.35
N GLU A 408 16.50 -16.63 12.54
CA GLU A 408 16.04 -17.93 12.03
C GLU A 408 16.14 -18.01 10.51
N MET A 409 15.69 -16.96 9.77
CA MET A 409 15.79 -16.98 8.30
C MET A 409 17.24 -17.05 7.80
N LEU A 410 18.18 -16.40 8.50
CA LEU A 410 19.60 -16.49 8.15
C LEU A 410 20.17 -17.89 8.47
N ASP A 411 19.80 -18.47 9.60
CA ASP A 411 20.23 -19.81 9.98
C ASP A 411 19.71 -20.87 9.00
N VAL A 412 18.43 -20.79 8.59
CA VAL A 412 17.86 -21.66 7.55
C VAL A 412 18.58 -21.47 6.22
N THR A 413 18.95 -20.24 5.85
CA THR A 413 19.69 -19.99 4.60
C THR A 413 21.09 -20.61 4.66
N TRP A 414 21.81 -20.50 5.79
CA TRP A 414 23.09 -21.16 5.99
C TRP A 414 22.98 -22.69 5.93
N GLN A 415 21.93 -23.25 6.51
CA GLN A 415 21.65 -24.68 6.43
C GLN A 415 21.47 -25.12 4.97
N LEU A 416 20.65 -24.40 4.19
CA LEU A 416 20.46 -24.70 2.77
C LEU A 416 21.75 -24.61 1.97
N PHE A 417 22.64 -23.65 2.27
CA PHE A 417 23.97 -23.61 1.65
C PHE A 417 24.75 -24.89 1.93
N GLY A 418 24.78 -25.33 3.18
CA GLY A 418 25.49 -26.56 3.56
C GLY A 418 24.91 -27.85 3.00
N GLU A 419 23.58 -27.89 2.75
CA GLU A 419 22.91 -29.04 2.14
C GLU A 419 23.22 -29.18 0.64
N HIS A 420 23.43 -28.07 -0.09
CA HIS A 420 23.52 -28.07 -1.54
C HIS A 420 24.93 -27.72 -2.09
N PHE A 421 25.75 -27.00 -1.33
CA PHE A 421 27.00 -26.42 -1.84
C PHE A 421 28.17 -26.62 -0.89
N THR A 422 29.37 -26.45 -1.42
CA THR A 422 30.59 -26.24 -0.64
C THR A 422 30.70 -24.75 -0.25
N SER A 423 31.44 -24.46 0.80
CA SER A 423 31.67 -23.07 1.25
C SER A 423 32.33 -22.20 0.17
N ALA A 424 33.18 -22.78 -0.69
CA ALA A 424 33.83 -22.10 -1.80
C ALA A 424 32.81 -21.66 -2.89
N GLU A 425 31.81 -22.48 -3.18
CA GLU A 425 30.77 -22.19 -4.17
C GLU A 425 29.81 -21.07 -3.72
N VAL A 426 29.57 -20.96 -2.42
CA VAL A 426 28.70 -19.91 -1.86
C VAL A 426 29.37 -18.54 -1.95
N ASN A 427 30.72 -18.47 -1.98
CA ASN A 427 31.48 -17.22 -2.17
C ASN A 427 31.15 -16.12 -1.15
N ILE A 428 31.10 -16.49 0.12
CA ILE A 428 30.94 -15.58 1.27
C ILE A 428 32.33 -15.43 1.94
N LYS A 429 32.60 -14.31 2.59
CA LYS A 429 33.85 -14.07 3.31
C LYS A 429 34.16 -15.19 4.31
N GLN A 430 35.42 -15.66 4.34
CA GLN A 430 35.83 -16.79 5.18
C GLN A 430 35.49 -16.57 6.66
N GLU A 431 35.66 -15.37 7.19
CA GLU A 431 35.33 -15.04 8.58
C GLU A 431 33.89 -15.37 8.95
N LEU A 432 32.94 -15.17 8.02
CA LEU A 432 31.52 -15.47 8.22
C LEU A 432 31.26 -16.98 8.04
N VAL A 433 31.98 -17.61 7.11
CA VAL A 433 31.91 -19.06 6.94
C VAL A 433 32.41 -19.75 8.23
N ASP A 434 33.52 -19.31 8.78
CA ASP A 434 34.11 -19.90 10.02
C ASP A 434 33.16 -19.75 11.22
N GLU A 435 32.35 -18.68 11.25
CA GLU A 435 31.44 -18.39 12.35
C GLU A 435 30.06 -19.06 12.19
N TYR A 436 29.50 -19.10 11.00
CA TYR A 436 28.12 -19.51 10.78
C TYR A 436 27.94 -20.79 9.99
N TRP A 437 28.97 -21.27 9.26
CA TRP A 437 28.90 -22.53 8.53
C TRP A 437 28.99 -23.70 9.50
N LYS A 438 27.85 -24.32 9.77
CA LYS A 438 27.81 -25.54 10.57
C LYS A 438 28.08 -26.73 9.63
N ASN A 439 29.25 -27.38 9.77
CA ASN A 439 29.47 -28.68 9.14
C ASN A 439 28.46 -29.67 9.73
N ASN A 440 27.52 -30.16 8.91
CA ASN A 440 26.70 -31.32 9.24
C ASN A 440 27.50 -32.60 9.02
#